data_fe27012a42d1bb68e5c766cd9552c062
#
_entry.id   fe27012a42d1bb68e5c766cd9552c062
#
_cell.length_a   1.000
_cell.length_b   1.000
_cell.length_c   1.000
_cell.angle_alpha   90.00
_cell.angle_beta   90.00
_cell.angle_gamma   90.00
#
_symmetry.space_group_name_H-M   'P 1'
#
loop_
_entity.id
_entity.type
_entity.pdbx_description
1 polymer ?
#
loop_
_entity_poly.entity_id
_entity_poly.type
_entity_poly.pdbx_seq_one_letter_code
_entity_poly.pdbx_strand_id
1 'polypeptide(L)'
;MKVLLAPGGMWPEPNGVPLAGSGHGLAPSRVASCLARGWRATRPHDALTLLPMADGGPGSAQVIAPERVASREAIQGQGPLGQVREVDLVRLTPSSSRSGNRHRTEARTWFLDAARLLALPADPEEAAQEALEGSTYGLGGVIGTALSRTGPSDTLLVGMARSAVHDGGLGAMYALGGLRAAKDLLAHRSLGLVLADDIALGGMNGAGAALASVTSISPERAQELDRRACARAMEGVSAAEDLGPGAAGARRSLPVVSSLDDVGPPSAFAHAVDSTGTARLRVSTWGTGAGGGSALVLRALGAWARPGARVMAELVGLGDAVRGQDLVVAAWGELYDVLVDGVVGVVGQQAASQALPCVMVCGRCAVTRGELAAAGVTNAYGLREPRAADPWDAAGTRELESQLTDIGSRLARTWSR
;
A
#
# COMPACT_ATOMS: atom_id res chain seq x y z
N MET A 1 -17.93 24.27 10.77
CA MET A 1 -17.80 22.83 10.78
C MET A 1 -16.32 22.44 10.67
N LYS A 2 -15.88 21.34 11.29
CA LYS A 2 -14.52 20.79 11.16
C LYS A 2 -14.58 19.55 10.29
N VAL A 3 -13.84 19.52 9.20
CA VAL A 3 -13.93 18.45 8.21
C VAL A 3 -12.54 17.88 7.91
N LEU A 4 -12.42 16.56 8.00
CA LEU A 4 -11.24 15.84 7.57
C LEU A 4 -11.43 15.37 6.13
N LEU A 5 -10.55 15.82 5.23
CA LEU A 5 -10.46 15.31 3.87
C LEU A 5 -9.32 14.29 3.83
N ALA A 6 -9.66 12.99 3.80
CA ALA A 6 -8.75 11.86 3.83
C ALA A 6 -8.85 11.00 2.54
N PRO A 7 -8.63 11.59 1.35
CA PRO A 7 -8.75 10.87 0.09
C PRO A 7 -7.52 9.99 -0.18
N GLY A 8 -7.75 8.85 -0.82
CA GLY A 8 -6.75 8.13 -1.60
C GLY A 8 -6.53 8.75 -2.97
N GLY A 9 -5.76 8.09 -3.81
CA GLY A 9 -5.54 8.48 -5.20
C GLY A 9 -6.72 8.12 -6.10
N MET A 10 -6.78 8.76 -7.26
CA MET A 10 -7.68 8.39 -8.34
C MET A 10 -6.84 8.02 -9.56
N TRP A 11 -6.71 6.73 -9.78
CA TRP A 11 -5.91 6.11 -10.83
C TRP A 11 -6.81 5.34 -11.78
N PRO A 12 -6.36 5.08 -13.04
CA PRO A 12 -6.98 4.02 -13.85
C PRO A 12 -6.85 2.67 -13.13
N GLU A 13 -7.90 1.90 -13.14
CA GLU A 13 -7.93 0.57 -12.49
C GLU A 13 -8.42 -0.50 -13.47
N PRO A 14 -7.67 -0.80 -14.54
CA PRO A 14 -8.05 -1.86 -15.47
C PRO A 14 -8.17 -3.18 -14.70
N ASN A 15 -9.33 -3.80 -14.83
CA ASN A 15 -9.65 -5.06 -14.13
C ASN A 15 -9.44 -5.00 -12.59
N GLY A 16 -9.67 -3.83 -11.98
CA GLY A 16 -9.54 -3.61 -10.53
C GLY A 16 -8.09 -3.52 -10.03
N VAL A 17 -7.13 -3.26 -10.93
CA VAL A 17 -5.71 -3.07 -10.56
C VAL A 17 -5.33 -1.61 -10.70
N PRO A 18 -5.06 -0.89 -9.61
CA PRO A 18 -4.67 0.52 -9.68
C PRO A 18 -3.32 0.71 -10.39
N LEU A 19 -3.30 1.55 -11.42
CA LEU A 19 -2.07 1.94 -12.13
C LEU A 19 -1.38 3.13 -11.44
N ALA A 20 -1.25 3.07 -10.13
CA ALA A 20 -0.57 4.09 -9.35
C ALA A 20 0.91 4.20 -9.76
N GLY A 21 1.38 5.43 -9.97
CA GLY A 21 2.76 5.67 -10.41
C GLY A 21 3.00 5.57 -11.91
N SER A 22 2.00 5.26 -12.71
CA SER A 22 2.08 5.21 -14.19
C SER A 22 2.17 6.58 -14.86
N GLY A 23 2.04 7.68 -14.11
CA GLY A 23 1.94 9.03 -14.64
C GLY A 23 0.50 9.45 -15.02
N HIS A 24 -0.45 8.54 -14.95
CA HIS A 24 -1.88 8.78 -15.21
C HIS A 24 -2.66 8.96 -13.90
N GLY A 25 -3.77 9.70 -13.95
CA GLY A 25 -4.64 9.90 -12.80
C GLY A 25 -4.21 11.00 -11.83
N LEU A 26 -4.77 11.00 -10.64
CA LEU A 26 -4.61 12.05 -9.63
C LEU A 26 -4.07 11.49 -8.31
N ALA A 27 -2.93 12.06 -7.88
CA ALA A 27 -2.36 11.75 -6.57
C ALA A 27 -3.30 12.17 -5.41
N PRO A 28 -3.24 11.50 -4.24
CA PRO A 28 -4.11 11.79 -3.10
C PRO A 28 -4.10 13.25 -2.66
N SER A 29 -2.93 13.90 -2.67
CA SER A 29 -2.78 15.32 -2.34
C SER A 29 -3.51 16.24 -3.31
N ARG A 30 -3.54 15.87 -4.59
CA ARG A 30 -4.26 16.63 -5.63
C ARG A 30 -5.77 16.48 -5.46
N VAL A 31 -6.24 15.27 -5.18
CA VAL A 31 -7.65 15.00 -4.87
C VAL A 31 -8.10 15.82 -3.64
N ALA A 32 -7.33 15.78 -2.55
CA ALA A 32 -7.60 16.58 -1.36
C ALA A 32 -7.70 18.08 -1.67
N SER A 33 -6.76 18.59 -2.47
CA SER A 33 -6.70 20.00 -2.84
C SER A 33 -7.89 20.44 -3.68
N CYS A 34 -8.37 19.61 -4.61
CA CYS A 34 -9.54 19.90 -5.44
C CYS A 34 -10.83 19.93 -4.60
N LEU A 35 -11.04 18.93 -3.73
CA LEU A 35 -12.17 18.89 -2.80
C LEU A 35 -12.17 20.11 -1.86
N ALA A 36 -11.00 20.44 -1.29
CA ALA A 36 -10.87 21.58 -0.39
C ALA A 36 -11.14 22.92 -1.09
N ARG A 37 -10.73 23.07 -2.35
CA ARG A 37 -11.00 24.28 -3.16
C ARG A 37 -12.51 24.52 -3.30
N GLY A 38 -13.24 23.48 -3.70
CA GLY A 38 -14.69 23.55 -3.84
C GLY A 38 -15.40 23.79 -2.51
N TRP A 39 -14.95 23.14 -1.45
CA TRP A 39 -15.50 23.34 -0.11
C TRP A 39 -15.33 24.80 0.36
N ARG A 40 -14.10 25.32 0.31
CA ARG A 40 -13.78 26.70 0.74
C ARG A 40 -14.52 27.76 -0.06
N ALA A 41 -14.74 27.54 -1.35
CA ALA A 41 -15.51 28.45 -2.21
C ALA A 41 -17.00 28.57 -1.74
N THR A 42 -17.52 27.54 -1.06
CA THR A 42 -18.92 27.50 -0.59
C THR A 42 -19.04 27.81 0.91
N ARG A 43 -18.11 27.35 1.73
CA ARG A 43 -18.07 27.48 3.19
C ARG A 43 -16.66 27.93 3.64
N PRO A 44 -16.30 29.20 3.48
CA PRO A 44 -14.95 29.68 3.75
C PRO A 44 -14.56 29.65 5.24
N HIS A 45 -15.55 29.61 6.14
CA HIS A 45 -15.31 29.59 7.60
C HIS A 45 -15.19 28.18 8.19
N ASP A 46 -15.41 27.13 7.41
CA ASP A 46 -15.21 25.76 7.87
C ASP A 46 -13.71 25.44 8.00
N ALA A 47 -13.35 24.72 9.06
CA ALA A 47 -11.98 24.27 9.27
C ALA A 47 -11.75 22.96 8.51
N LEU A 48 -10.85 22.98 7.53
CA LEU A 48 -10.50 21.81 6.74
C LEU A 48 -9.13 21.28 7.15
N THR A 49 -9.08 20.00 7.51
CA THR A 49 -7.85 19.23 7.66
C THR A 49 -7.67 18.36 6.42
N LEU A 50 -6.54 18.50 5.74
CA LEU A 50 -6.20 17.70 4.57
C LEU A 50 -5.23 16.61 4.99
N LEU A 51 -5.62 15.36 4.86
CA LEU A 51 -4.80 14.19 5.19
C LEU A 51 -4.85 13.19 4.02
N PRO A 52 -4.06 13.40 2.96
CA PRO A 52 -3.99 12.44 1.87
C PRO A 52 -3.61 11.06 2.39
N MET A 53 -4.28 10.02 1.90
CA MET A 53 -4.09 8.63 2.31
C MET A 53 -3.37 7.83 1.21
N ALA A 54 -2.67 6.79 1.62
CA ALA A 54 -2.05 5.80 0.74
C ALA A 54 -2.17 4.40 1.34
N ASP A 55 -1.76 3.41 0.56
CA ASP A 55 -1.87 1.99 0.90
C ASP A 55 -0.53 1.24 0.91
N GLY A 56 0.59 1.94 0.76
CA GLY A 56 1.92 1.32 0.60
C GLY A 56 2.33 1.11 -0.86
N GLY A 57 1.44 1.41 -1.81
CA GLY A 57 1.71 1.40 -3.25
C GLY A 57 2.57 2.57 -3.71
N PRO A 58 2.82 2.69 -5.03
CA PRO A 58 3.69 3.71 -5.61
C PRO A 58 3.27 5.12 -5.21
N GLY A 59 4.21 5.93 -4.71
CA GLY A 59 3.96 7.31 -4.28
C GLY A 59 3.51 7.46 -2.83
N SER A 60 3.45 6.38 -2.06
CA SER A 60 3.02 6.42 -0.66
C SER A 60 3.90 7.29 0.23
N ALA A 61 5.19 7.44 -0.06
CA ALA A 61 6.05 8.37 0.66
C ALA A 61 5.58 9.82 0.57
N GLN A 62 4.89 10.20 -0.50
CA GLN A 62 4.49 11.59 -0.78
C GLN A 62 3.32 12.07 0.08
N VAL A 63 2.54 11.15 0.68
CA VAL A 63 1.44 11.52 1.58
C VAL A 63 1.91 11.77 3.01
N ILE A 64 3.15 11.39 3.35
CA ILE A 64 3.72 11.62 4.68
C ILE A 64 4.05 13.11 4.81
N ALA A 65 3.35 13.76 5.72
CA ALA A 65 3.45 15.20 5.94
C ALA A 65 4.87 15.62 6.37
N PRO A 66 5.36 16.79 5.92
CA PRO A 66 6.74 17.23 6.19
C PRO A 66 7.13 17.22 7.68
N GLU A 67 6.20 17.57 8.57
CA GLU A 67 6.42 17.58 10.03
C GLU A 67 6.64 16.18 10.62
N ARG A 68 6.27 15.14 9.90
CA ARG A 68 6.51 13.74 10.25
C ARG A 68 7.78 13.16 9.62
N VAL A 69 8.47 13.96 8.80
CA VAL A 69 9.67 13.55 8.09
C VAL A 69 10.90 14.17 8.77
N ALA A 70 11.78 13.33 9.30
CA ALA A 70 13.08 13.76 9.85
C ALA A 70 14.14 13.90 8.76
N SER A 71 14.10 13.04 7.74
CA SER A 71 14.92 13.16 6.52
C SER A 71 14.27 12.39 5.37
N ARG A 72 14.52 12.84 4.15
CA ARG A 72 14.14 12.16 2.90
C ARG A 72 15.36 12.07 2.01
N GLU A 73 15.60 10.90 1.46
CA GLU A 73 16.71 10.60 0.56
C GLU A 73 16.17 9.85 -0.65
N ALA A 74 16.63 10.20 -1.85
CA ALA A 74 16.36 9.44 -3.04
C ALA A 74 17.40 8.34 -3.20
N ILE A 75 16.95 7.11 -3.43
CA ILE A 75 17.78 5.95 -3.73
C ILE A 75 17.53 5.55 -5.18
N GLN A 76 18.61 5.44 -5.96
CA GLN A 76 18.52 4.89 -7.30
C GLN A 76 18.54 3.37 -7.25
N GLY A 77 17.63 2.74 -7.99
CA GLY A 77 17.54 1.31 -8.15
C GLY A 77 17.31 0.92 -9.60
N GLN A 78 17.49 -0.35 -9.91
CA GLN A 78 17.16 -0.91 -11.22
C GLN A 78 15.68 -1.28 -11.25
N GLY A 79 14.95 -0.78 -12.25
CA GLY A 79 13.61 -1.25 -12.56
C GLY A 79 13.65 -2.68 -13.13
N PRO A 80 12.46 -3.24 -13.46
CA PRO A 80 12.33 -4.63 -13.89
C PRO A 80 13.24 -5.05 -15.04
N LEU A 81 13.42 -4.17 -16.02
CA LEU A 81 14.21 -4.41 -17.24
C LEU A 81 15.60 -3.73 -17.19
N GLY A 82 16.07 -3.35 -15.99
CA GLY A 82 17.39 -2.75 -15.78
C GLY A 82 17.42 -1.22 -15.92
N GLN A 83 16.30 -0.55 -16.26
CA GLN A 83 16.20 0.90 -16.30
C GLN A 83 16.42 1.52 -14.91
N VAL A 84 17.07 2.68 -14.85
CA VAL A 84 17.27 3.39 -13.58
C VAL A 84 15.95 4.02 -13.15
N ARG A 85 15.48 3.70 -11.96
CA ARG A 85 14.33 4.31 -11.29
C ARG A 85 14.75 4.82 -9.91
N GLU A 86 14.09 5.87 -9.45
CA GLU A 86 14.35 6.49 -8.15
C GLU A 86 13.21 6.19 -7.18
N VAL A 87 13.57 5.85 -5.94
CA VAL A 87 12.64 5.60 -4.84
C VAL A 87 12.99 6.43 -3.63
N ASP A 88 11.98 6.88 -2.90
CA ASP A 88 12.15 7.66 -1.68
C ASP A 88 12.45 6.74 -0.49
N LEU A 89 13.50 7.05 0.27
CA LEU A 89 13.74 6.55 1.62
C LEU A 89 13.47 7.68 2.62
N VAL A 90 12.44 7.52 3.44
CA VAL A 90 11.98 8.51 4.41
C VAL A 90 12.27 8.02 5.83
N ARG A 91 13.02 8.81 6.60
CA ARG A 91 13.14 8.61 8.04
C ARG A 91 12.04 9.41 8.73
N LEU A 92 11.28 8.74 9.58
CA LEU A 92 10.18 9.37 10.30
C LEU A 92 10.68 10.07 11.57
N THR A 93 10.01 11.16 11.95
CA THR A 93 10.19 11.76 13.28
C THR A 93 9.62 10.81 14.33
N PRO A 94 10.31 10.59 15.46
CA PRO A 94 9.78 9.79 16.55
C PRO A 94 8.41 10.35 16.99
N SER A 95 7.42 9.48 17.13
CA SER A 95 6.17 9.89 17.78
C SER A 95 6.47 10.18 19.23
N SER A 96 6.05 11.34 19.73
CA SER A 96 6.22 11.74 21.13
C SER A 96 5.31 10.92 22.07
N SER A 97 5.48 9.60 22.08
CA SER A 97 4.84 8.77 23.11
C SER A 97 5.53 9.05 24.42
N ARG A 98 4.78 9.46 25.43
CA ARG A 98 5.17 9.80 26.79
C ARG A 98 5.71 8.59 27.56
N SER A 99 6.76 7.95 27.07
CA SER A 99 7.47 6.93 27.85
C SER A 99 8.71 7.57 28.45
N GLY A 100 8.66 7.82 29.76
CA GLY A 100 9.67 8.54 30.56
C GLY A 100 10.98 7.82 30.78
N ASN A 101 11.48 7.00 29.88
CA ASN A 101 12.75 6.31 30.02
C ASN A 101 13.78 6.84 29.01
N ARG A 102 14.57 7.84 29.42
CA ARG A 102 15.51 8.64 28.62
C ARG A 102 16.82 7.93 28.21
N HIS A 103 16.98 6.63 28.39
CA HIS A 103 18.25 5.92 28.13
C HIS A 103 18.20 4.75 27.13
N ARG A 104 17.09 4.50 26.41
CA ARG A 104 17.13 3.60 25.26
C ARG A 104 17.38 4.46 24.02
N THR A 105 18.40 4.12 23.25
CA THR A 105 18.55 4.61 21.87
C THR A 105 17.23 4.37 21.16
N GLU A 106 16.46 5.45 20.88
CA GLU A 106 15.13 5.33 20.29
C GLU A 106 15.27 4.67 18.93
N ALA A 107 14.66 3.50 18.77
CA ALA A 107 14.56 2.81 17.50
C ALA A 107 13.83 3.73 16.50
N ARG A 108 14.44 3.96 15.35
CA ARG A 108 13.91 4.84 14.31
C ARG A 108 13.07 4.03 13.34
N THR A 109 12.06 4.66 12.79
CA THR A 109 11.25 4.07 11.72
C THR A 109 11.60 4.73 10.40
N TRP A 110 11.82 3.90 9.39
CA TRP A 110 12.10 4.31 8.03
C TRP A 110 11.05 3.73 7.10
N PHE A 111 10.68 4.47 6.07
CA PHE A 111 9.79 4.01 5.02
C PHE A 111 10.48 4.11 3.66
N LEU A 112 10.58 3.00 2.95
CA LEU A 112 11.09 2.89 1.59
C LEU A 112 9.90 2.72 0.63
N ASP A 113 9.70 3.68 -0.28
CA ASP A 113 8.66 3.64 -1.32
C ASP A 113 9.10 2.73 -2.50
N ALA A 114 9.39 1.47 -2.18
CA ALA A 114 9.92 0.52 -3.15
C ALA A 114 8.88 0.08 -4.19
N ALA A 115 7.60 0.26 -3.91
CA ALA A 115 6.53 -0.03 -4.86
C ALA A 115 6.68 0.75 -6.18
N ARG A 116 7.27 1.95 -6.14
CA ARG A 116 7.57 2.74 -7.36
C ARG A 116 8.54 2.05 -8.31
N LEU A 117 9.44 1.23 -7.78
CA LEU A 117 10.44 0.54 -8.59
C LEU A 117 9.82 -0.49 -9.52
N LEU A 118 8.78 -1.16 -9.04
CA LEU A 118 8.07 -2.25 -9.72
C LEU A 118 6.63 -1.85 -10.09
N ALA A 119 6.33 -0.54 -10.17
CA ALA A 119 5.00 -0.05 -10.51
C ALA A 119 4.55 -0.64 -11.86
N LEU A 120 3.31 -1.11 -11.91
CA LEU A 120 2.71 -1.69 -13.11
C LEU A 120 2.66 -0.64 -14.22
N PRO A 121 3.23 -0.90 -15.41
CA PRO A 121 3.10 -0.03 -16.57
C PRO A 121 1.65 0.15 -16.99
N ALA A 122 1.31 1.33 -17.51
CA ALA A 122 -0.01 1.58 -18.09
C ALA A 122 -0.18 0.92 -19.47
N ASP A 123 0.93 0.74 -20.20
CA ASP A 123 0.95 0.04 -21.48
C ASP A 123 0.99 -1.48 -21.25
N PRO A 124 -0.02 -2.24 -21.71
CA PRO A 124 -0.06 -3.70 -21.59
C PRO A 124 1.12 -4.42 -22.27
N GLU A 125 1.71 -3.84 -23.31
CA GLU A 125 2.87 -4.42 -24.00
C GLU A 125 4.13 -4.25 -23.14
N GLU A 126 4.35 -3.08 -22.55
CA GLU A 126 5.44 -2.87 -21.60
C GLU A 126 5.27 -3.78 -20.37
N ALA A 127 4.07 -3.89 -19.85
CA ALA A 127 3.75 -4.81 -18.76
C ALA A 127 4.00 -6.28 -19.14
N ALA A 128 3.73 -6.68 -20.39
CA ALA A 128 4.02 -8.01 -20.89
C ALA A 128 5.54 -8.28 -20.95
N GLN A 129 6.31 -7.31 -21.40
CA GLN A 129 7.77 -7.42 -21.41
C GLN A 129 8.33 -7.56 -19.99
N GLU A 130 7.87 -6.75 -19.04
CA GLU A 130 8.25 -6.88 -17.62
C GLU A 130 7.88 -8.25 -17.03
N ALA A 131 6.73 -8.82 -17.42
CA ALA A 131 6.32 -10.16 -16.95
C ALA A 131 7.18 -11.28 -17.52
N LEU A 132 7.64 -11.16 -18.77
CA LEU A 132 8.42 -12.17 -19.47
C LEU A 132 9.90 -12.14 -19.11
N GLU A 133 10.48 -10.96 -18.98
CA GLU A 133 11.92 -10.70 -18.90
C GLU A 133 12.34 -9.99 -17.61
N GLY A 134 11.37 -9.39 -16.90
CA GLY A 134 11.65 -8.57 -15.75
C GLY A 134 12.14 -9.35 -14.53
N SER A 135 12.86 -8.64 -13.66
CA SER A 135 13.41 -9.18 -12.43
C SER A 135 13.15 -8.28 -11.24
N THR A 136 12.91 -8.89 -10.08
CA THR A 136 12.84 -8.21 -8.80
C THR A 136 14.21 -7.86 -8.20
N TYR A 137 15.32 -8.08 -8.96
CA TYR A 137 16.69 -7.85 -8.49
C TYR A 137 16.89 -6.42 -7.93
N GLY A 138 16.40 -5.42 -8.64
CA GLY A 138 16.50 -4.04 -8.20
C GLY A 138 15.78 -3.77 -6.86
N LEU A 139 14.67 -4.45 -6.59
CA LEU A 139 13.97 -4.35 -5.30
C LEU A 139 14.88 -4.81 -4.16
N GLY A 140 15.54 -5.96 -4.29
CA GLY A 140 16.51 -6.42 -3.30
C GLY A 140 17.67 -5.44 -3.12
N GLY A 141 18.14 -4.84 -4.23
CA GLY A 141 19.21 -3.84 -4.21
C GLY A 141 18.85 -2.58 -3.41
N VAL A 142 17.65 -2.00 -3.62
CA VAL A 142 17.22 -0.82 -2.84
C VAL A 142 16.91 -1.17 -1.38
N ILE A 143 16.40 -2.36 -1.09
CA ILE A 143 16.23 -2.85 0.30
C ILE A 143 17.60 -2.97 0.97
N GLY A 144 18.59 -3.59 0.34
CA GLY A 144 19.96 -3.71 0.86
C GLY A 144 20.60 -2.34 1.13
N THR A 145 20.44 -1.40 0.18
CA THR A 145 20.90 -0.02 0.34
C THR A 145 20.21 0.67 1.51
N ALA A 146 18.89 0.58 1.63
CA ALA A 146 18.14 1.15 2.74
C ALA A 146 18.57 0.54 4.08
N LEU A 147 18.76 -0.78 4.16
CA LEU A 147 19.24 -1.46 5.38
C LEU A 147 20.64 -0.99 5.78
N SER A 148 21.51 -0.62 4.83
CA SER A 148 22.84 -0.05 5.16
C SER A 148 22.77 1.34 5.80
N ARG A 149 21.65 2.07 5.60
CA ARG A 149 21.38 3.40 6.20
C ARG A 149 20.70 3.33 7.56
N THR A 150 20.11 2.17 7.88
CA THR A 150 19.38 1.96 9.14
C THR A 150 20.28 1.35 10.21
N GLY A 151 20.03 1.73 11.48
CA GLY A 151 20.69 1.12 12.63
C GLY A 151 20.16 -0.29 12.93
N PRO A 152 20.87 -1.10 13.74
CA PRO A 152 20.45 -2.46 14.08
C PRO A 152 19.07 -2.55 14.77
N SER A 153 18.71 -1.52 15.54
CA SER A 153 17.43 -1.44 16.27
C SER A 153 16.33 -0.72 15.49
N ASP A 154 16.65 -0.15 14.32
CA ASP A 154 15.68 0.57 13.51
C ASP A 154 14.72 -0.40 12.80
N THR A 155 13.53 0.09 12.47
CA THR A 155 12.56 -0.64 11.64
C THR A 155 12.55 -0.03 10.25
N LEU A 156 12.78 -0.85 9.23
CA LEU A 156 12.58 -0.50 7.83
C LEU A 156 11.22 -1.02 7.35
N LEU A 157 10.34 -0.11 6.98
CA LEU A 157 9.07 -0.40 6.32
C LEU A 157 9.26 -0.28 4.82
N VAL A 158 8.84 -1.29 4.05
CA VAL A 158 9.00 -1.35 2.61
C VAL A 158 7.62 -1.39 1.95
N GLY A 159 7.26 -0.34 1.24
CA GLY A 159 6.04 -0.28 0.45
C GLY A 159 6.14 -1.22 -0.75
N MET A 160 5.16 -2.09 -0.91
CA MET A 160 5.09 -3.09 -1.98
C MET A 160 3.68 -3.19 -2.54
N ALA A 161 3.57 -3.29 -3.85
CA ALA A 161 2.31 -3.42 -4.56
C ALA A 161 2.38 -4.52 -5.61
N ARG A 162 1.28 -4.74 -6.31
CA ARG A 162 1.22 -5.60 -7.48
C ARG A 162 2.20 -5.10 -8.55
N SER A 163 2.80 -6.02 -9.29
CA SER A 163 3.77 -5.78 -10.36
C SER A 163 3.47 -6.70 -11.53
N ALA A 164 3.90 -6.32 -12.73
CA ALA A 164 3.91 -7.22 -13.87
C ALA A 164 5.02 -8.28 -13.74
N VAL A 165 6.15 -7.95 -13.09
CA VAL A 165 7.23 -8.91 -12.84
C VAL A 165 6.71 -10.14 -12.11
N HIS A 166 7.09 -11.32 -12.58
CA HIS A 166 6.61 -12.60 -12.03
C HIS A 166 7.74 -13.62 -11.93
N ASP A 167 8.85 -13.24 -11.25
CA ASP A 167 10.04 -14.08 -11.07
C ASP A 167 10.03 -14.92 -9.78
N GLY A 168 8.93 -14.83 -8.98
CA GLY A 168 8.80 -15.51 -7.70
C GLY A 168 9.64 -14.90 -6.58
N GLY A 169 10.12 -13.66 -6.75
CA GLY A 169 10.91 -12.92 -5.76
C GLY A 169 12.38 -13.33 -5.67
N LEU A 170 12.84 -14.20 -6.58
CA LEU A 170 14.22 -14.69 -6.54
C LEU A 170 15.23 -13.60 -6.83
N GLY A 171 14.93 -12.68 -7.74
CA GLY A 171 15.79 -11.54 -8.02
C GLY A 171 16.11 -10.75 -6.76
N ALA A 172 15.11 -10.45 -5.96
CA ALA A 172 15.30 -9.73 -4.70
C ALA A 172 16.19 -10.49 -3.70
N MET A 173 16.00 -11.80 -3.60
CA MET A 173 16.85 -12.64 -2.75
C MET A 173 18.31 -12.65 -3.23
N TYR A 174 18.54 -12.77 -4.53
CA TYR A 174 19.88 -12.75 -5.09
C TYR A 174 20.60 -11.43 -4.89
N ALA A 175 19.88 -10.31 -5.04
CA ALA A 175 20.44 -8.97 -4.79
C ALA A 175 20.85 -8.76 -3.32
N LEU A 176 20.22 -9.47 -2.39
CA LEU A 176 20.58 -9.47 -0.96
C LEU A 176 21.75 -10.44 -0.65
N GLY A 177 22.42 -10.98 -1.65
CA GLY A 177 23.57 -11.87 -1.51
C GLY A 177 23.24 -13.38 -1.53
N GLY A 178 22.03 -13.73 -1.97
CA GLY A 178 21.52 -15.09 -1.98
C GLY A 178 20.91 -15.51 -0.65
N LEU A 179 20.36 -16.70 -0.61
CA LEU A 179 19.50 -17.18 0.47
C LEU A 179 20.11 -17.05 1.87
N ARG A 180 21.35 -17.56 2.04
CA ARG A 180 22.02 -17.55 3.35
C ARG A 180 22.35 -16.13 3.81
N ALA A 181 22.97 -15.33 2.96
CA ALA A 181 23.35 -13.97 3.29
C ALA A 181 22.10 -13.08 3.57
N ALA A 182 21.04 -13.22 2.77
CA ALA A 182 19.78 -12.53 2.98
C ALA A 182 19.14 -12.93 4.31
N LYS A 183 19.16 -14.22 4.66
CA LYS A 183 18.63 -14.70 5.95
C LYS A 183 19.41 -14.16 7.13
N ASP A 184 20.73 -14.20 7.07
CA ASP A 184 21.61 -13.66 8.12
C ASP A 184 21.43 -12.15 8.25
N LEU A 185 21.34 -11.42 7.13
CA LEU A 185 21.07 -9.98 7.12
C LEU A 185 19.74 -9.64 7.83
N LEU A 186 18.66 -10.35 7.49
CA LEU A 186 17.32 -10.06 8.01
C LEU A 186 17.12 -10.59 9.44
N ALA A 187 17.87 -11.61 9.88
CA ALA A 187 17.81 -12.13 11.25
C ALA A 187 18.09 -11.07 12.31
N HIS A 188 18.88 -10.05 11.99
CA HIS A 188 19.31 -8.98 12.88
C HIS A 188 18.65 -7.63 12.59
N ARG A 189 17.62 -7.59 11.73
CA ARG A 189 16.95 -6.37 11.30
C ARG A 189 15.44 -6.49 11.45
N SER A 190 14.77 -5.38 11.73
CA SER A 190 13.32 -5.30 11.68
C SER A 190 12.90 -4.82 10.28
N LEU A 191 12.46 -5.77 9.44
CA LEU A 191 11.95 -5.49 8.10
C LEU A 191 10.44 -5.75 8.06
N GLY A 192 9.67 -4.70 7.78
CA GLY A 192 8.21 -4.75 7.62
C GLY A 192 7.79 -4.52 6.18
N LEU A 193 6.98 -5.40 5.64
CA LEU A 193 6.39 -5.25 4.31
C LEU A 193 5.02 -4.57 4.46
N VAL A 194 4.87 -3.43 3.80
CA VAL A 194 3.67 -2.60 3.78
C VAL A 194 2.97 -2.89 2.46
N LEU A 195 1.98 -3.79 2.50
CA LEU A 195 1.39 -4.37 1.29
C LEU A 195 0.15 -3.59 0.86
N ALA A 196 0.22 -2.99 -0.32
CA ALA A 196 -0.90 -2.27 -0.93
C ALA A 196 -2.01 -3.20 -1.44
N ASP A 197 -1.70 -4.48 -1.62
CA ASP A 197 -2.56 -5.49 -2.20
C ASP A 197 -2.53 -6.75 -1.36
N ASP A 198 -3.64 -7.43 -1.24
CA ASP A 198 -3.79 -8.69 -0.53
C ASP A 198 -3.58 -9.93 -1.40
N ILE A 199 -3.30 -9.72 -2.70
CA ILE A 199 -3.19 -10.79 -3.69
C ILE A 199 -2.14 -11.84 -3.30
N ALA A 200 -2.53 -13.10 -3.39
CA ALA A 200 -1.61 -14.23 -3.27
C ALA A 200 -0.75 -14.36 -4.53
N LEU A 201 0.43 -14.99 -4.42
CA LEU A 201 1.29 -15.22 -5.60
C LEU A 201 0.59 -16.15 -6.59
N GLY A 202 0.12 -17.30 -6.13
CA GLY A 202 -0.52 -18.34 -6.94
C GLY A 202 -1.97 -18.61 -6.50
N GLY A 203 -2.66 -19.41 -7.29
CA GLY A 203 -4.07 -19.76 -7.09
C GLY A 203 -4.98 -19.11 -8.13
N MET A 204 -6.28 -19.45 -8.09
CA MET A 204 -7.24 -19.02 -9.12
C MET A 204 -7.38 -17.51 -9.25
N ASN A 205 -7.21 -16.77 -8.13
CA ASN A 205 -7.25 -15.32 -8.06
C ASN A 205 -5.86 -14.75 -7.69
N GLY A 206 -4.79 -15.49 -7.97
CA GLY A 206 -3.43 -15.06 -7.66
C GLY A 206 -2.86 -14.06 -8.65
N ALA A 207 -1.69 -13.51 -8.32
CA ALA A 207 -0.99 -12.53 -9.16
C ALA A 207 -0.69 -13.08 -10.56
N GLY A 208 -0.36 -14.37 -10.69
CA GLY A 208 -0.12 -15.02 -11.97
C GLY A 208 -1.39 -15.12 -12.83
N ALA A 209 -2.54 -15.47 -12.23
CA ALA A 209 -3.81 -15.51 -12.95
C ALA A 209 -4.22 -14.11 -13.43
N ALA A 210 -3.89 -13.07 -12.68
CA ALA A 210 -4.19 -11.68 -13.04
C ALA A 210 -3.31 -11.12 -14.17
N LEU A 211 -2.17 -11.74 -14.50
CA LEU A 211 -1.26 -11.24 -15.55
C LEU A 211 -1.97 -11.06 -16.90
N ALA A 212 -2.78 -12.03 -17.33
CA ALA A 212 -3.48 -11.94 -18.60
C ALA A 212 -4.50 -10.79 -18.67
N SER A 213 -4.91 -10.23 -17.52
CA SER A 213 -5.86 -9.13 -17.46
C SER A 213 -5.20 -7.75 -17.48
N VAL A 214 -3.92 -7.66 -17.16
CA VAL A 214 -3.17 -6.39 -17.06
C VAL A 214 -2.00 -6.31 -18.05
N THR A 215 -1.77 -7.36 -18.84
CA THR A 215 -0.72 -7.43 -19.85
C THR A 215 -1.30 -7.91 -21.17
N SER A 216 -0.55 -7.82 -22.26
CA SER A 216 -0.90 -8.42 -23.55
C SER A 216 -0.58 -9.91 -23.69
N ILE A 217 -0.18 -10.58 -22.59
CA ILE A 217 0.18 -12.00 -22.56
C ILE A 217 -1.07 -12.87 -22.66
N SER A 218 -1.01 -13.98 -23.45
CA SER A 218 -2.13 -14.92 -23.49
C SER A 218 -2.35 -15.61 -22.11
N PRO A 219 -3.59 -16.05 -21.81
CA PRO A 219 -3.88 -16.78 -20.57
C PRO A 219 -3.02 -18.01 -20.35
N GLU A 220 -2.70 -18.76 -21.43
CA GLU A 220 -1.87 -19.96 -21.37
C GLU A 220 -0.43 -19.61 -20.99
N ARG A 221 0.08 -18.49 -21.53
CA ARG A 221 1.44 -18.02 -21.21
C ARG A 221 1.50 -17.48 -19.80
N ALA A 222 0.48 -16.74 -19.34
CA ALA A 222 0.37 -16.28 -17.97
C ALA A 222 0.37 -17.44 -16.98
N GLN A 223 -0.39 -18.52 -17.28
CA GLN A 223 -0.43 -19.72 -16.45
C GLN A 223 0.94 -20.45 -16.41
N GLU A 224 1.68 -20.47 -17.52
CA GLU A 224 3.03 -21.05 -17.55
C GLU A 224 4.02 -20.26 -16.69
N LEU A 225 3.96 -18.92 -16.76
CA LEU A 225 4.77 -18.03 -15.91
C LEU A 225 4.42 -18.24 -14.44
N ASP A 226 3.13 -18.30 -14.11
CA ASP A 226 2.66 -18.52 -12.73
C ASP A 226 3.19 -19.83 -12.15
N ARG A 227 3.06 -20.94 -12.88
CA ARG A 227 3.58 -22.24 -12.44
C ARG A 227 5.08 -22.19 -12.13
N ARG A 228 5.87 -21.53 -12.99
CA ARG A 228 7.32 -21.39 -12.80
C ARG A 228 7.65 -20.51 -11.60
N ALA A 229 6.99 -19.35 -11.47
CA ALA A 229 7.21 -18.43 -10.37
C ALA A 229 6.84 -19.07 -9.03
N CYS A 230 5.68 -19.74 -8.96
CA CYS A 230 5.23 -20.46 -7.76
C CYS A 230 6.20 -21.58 -7.37
N ALA A 231 6.66 -22.39 -8.32
CA ALA A 231 7.62 -23.48 -8.05
C ALA A 231 8.93 -22.92 -7.47
N ARG A 232 9.52 -21.93 -8.14
CA ARG A 232 10.76 -21.27 -7.69
C ARG A 232 10.63 -20.60 -6.33
N ALA A 233 9.53 -19.88 -6.11
CA ALA A 233 9.28 -19.24 -4.82
C ALA A 233 9.19 -20.27 -3.70
N MET A 234 8.51 -21.40 -3.91
CA MET A 234 8.41 -22.47 -2.90
C MET A 234 9.73 -23.21 -2.67
N GLU A 235 10.56 -23.38 -3.69
CA GLU A 235 11.94 -23.87 -3.51
C GLU A 235 12.72 -22.93 -2.58
N GLY A 236 12.61 -21.61 -2.79
CA GLY A 236 13.23 -20.59 -1.93
C GLY A 236 12.70 -20.62 -0.50
N VAL A 237 11.39 -20.79 -0.32
CA VAL A 237 10.76 -20.92 1.01
C VAL A 237 11.27 -22.17 1.73
N SER A 238 11.21 -23.33 1.09
CA SER A 238 11.68 -24.60 1.67
C SER A 238 13.16 -24.52 2.06
N ALA A 239 13.99 -24.00 1.18
CA ALA A 239 15.42 -23.83 1.47
C ALA A 239 15.67 -22.82 2.62
N ALA A 240 14.83 -21.79 2.77
CA ALA A 240 14.90 -20.88 3.92
C ALA A 240 14.49 -21.57 5.23
N GLU A 241 13.48 -22.45 5.20
CA GLU A 241 13.06 -23.26 6.34
C GLU A 241 14.17 -24.22 6.79
N ASP A 242 14.82 -24.92 5.82
CA ASP A 242 15.91 -25.88 6.06
C ASP A 242 17.15 -25.26 6.72
N LEU A 243 17.41 -23.97 6.50
CA LEU A 243 18.46 -23.23 7.19
C LEU A 243 18.18 -23.03 8.69
N GLY A 244 16.98 -23.39 9.17
CA GLY A 244 16.57 -23.22 10.56
C GLY A 244 16.38 -21.75 10.97
N PRO A 245 16.00 -21.45 12.20
CA PRO A 245 15.99 -20.08 12.71
C PRO A 245 17.41 -19.54 12.69
N GLY A 246 17.63 -18.38 12.06
CA GLY A 246 18.93 -17.68 12.13
C GLY A 246 19.35 -17.47 13.60
N ALA A 247 20.62 -17.24 13.86
CA ALA A 247 21.22 -17.16 15.21
C ALA A 247 20.49 -16.17 16.17
N ALA A 248 19.61 -15.30 15.67
CA ALA A 248 18.75 -14.39 16.43
C ALA A 248 17.36 -14.95 16.75
N GLY A 249 17.03 -16.19 16.38
CA GLY A 249 15.70 -16.79 16.55
C GLY A 249 15.21 -16.95 18.00
N ALA A 250 16.02 -16.60 18.99
CA ALA A 250 15.67 -16.68 20.42
C ALA A 250 15.00 -15.40 21.00
N ARG A 251 14.86 -14.32 20.21
CA ARG A 251 14.24 -13.08 20.68
C ARG A 251 13.19 -12.54 19.71
N ARG A 252 12.20 -13.35 19.36
CA ARG A 252 10.92 -12.80 18.86
C ARG A 252 10.17 -12.23 20.07
N SER A 253 10.41 -10.96 20.38
CA SER A 253 9.35 -10.19 21.02
C SER A 253 8.23 -10.10 20.01
N LEU A 254 7.13 -10.79 20.29
CA LEU A 254 5.86 -10.54 19.60
C LEU A 254 5.64 -9.03 19.62
N PRO A 255 5.20 -8.41 18.49
CA PRO A 255 4.74 -7.04 18.57
C PRO A 255 3.68 -7.00 19.66
N VAL A 256 3.96 -6.24 20.72
CA VAL A 256 3.01 -6.00 21.79
C VAL A 256 1.87 -5.24 21.11
N VAL A 257 0.77 -5.93 20.87
CA VAL A 257 -0.50 -5.29 20.50
C VAL A 257 -0.90 -4.45 21.71
N SER A 258 -0.53 -3.21 21.70
CA SER A 258 -0.87 -2.24 22.75
C SER A 258 -2.27 -1.71 22.47
N SER A 259 -3.27 -2.55 22.58
CA SER A 259 -4.65 -2.26 23.00
C SER A 259 -5.55 -3.44 22.68
N LEU A 260 -6.14 -4.01 23.71
CA LEU A 260 -7.19 -5.04 23.65
C LEU A 260 -8.56 -4.47 23.22
N ASP A 261 -8.61 -3.23 22.72
CA ASP A 261 -9.86 -2.53 22.38
C ASP A 261 -10.22 -2.58 20.90
N ASP A 262 -9.44 -3.29 20.08
CA ASP A 262 -9.74 -3.42 18.65
C ASP A 262 -10.48 -4.74 18.36
N VAL A 263 -11.69 -4.89 18.94
CA VAL A 263 -12.64 -5.93 18.55
C VAL A 263 -13.43 -5.44 17.33
N GLY A 264 -12.74 -5.27 16.20
CA GLY A 264 -13.35 -5.20 14.89
C GLY A 264 -13.73 -6.61 14.38
N PRO A 265 -14.64 -6.74 13.39
CA PRO A 265 -14.94 -8.03 12.80
C PRO A 265 -13.65 -8.70 12.32
N PRO A 266 -13.55 -10.05 12.36
CA PRO A 266 -12.32 -10.75 12.04
C PRO A 266 -11.88 -10.38 10.64
N SER A 267 -10.74 -9.65 10.54
CA SER A 267 -10.12 -9.36 9.26
C SER A 267 -9.65 -10.68 8.65
N ALA A 268 -9.47 -10.71 7.32
CA ALA A 268 -8.93 -11.87 6.61
C ALA A 268 -7.59 -12.37 7.19
N PHE A 269 -6.94 -11.56 8.05
CA PHE A 269 -5.75 -11.91 8.82
C PHE A 269 -5.98 -12.95 9.92
N ALA A 270 -7.18 -13.03 10.52
CA ALA A 270 -7.47 -13.95 11.61
C ALA A 270 -7.47 -15.42 11.14
N HIS A 271 -7.59 -15.67 9.83
CA HIS A 271 -7.62 -17.02 9.27
C HIS A 271 -6.24 -17.58 8.87
N ALA A 272 -5.16 -16.79 9.00
CA ALA A 272 -3.81 -17.21 8.58
C ALA A 272 -2.95 -17.79 9.73
N VAL A 273 -3.44 -17.79 10.96
CA VAL A 273 -2.74 -18.37 12.11
C VAL A 273 -3.36 -19.73 12.41
N ASP A 274 -2.61 -20.80 12.12
CA ASP A 274 -3.03 -22.13 12.57
C ASP A 274 -2.86 -22.24 14.11
N SER A 275 -3.50 -23.24 14.70
CA SER A 275 -3.53 -23.49 16.14
C SER A 275 -2.16 -23.75 16.77
N THR A 276 -1.07 -23.74 15.98
CA THR A 276 0.31 -23.97 16.42
C THR A 276 1.15 -22.68 16.42
N GLY A 277 0.57 -21.52 15.99
CA GLY A 277 1.24 -20.22 16.01
C GLY A 277 2.30 -20.01 14.91
N THR A 278 2.51 -20.96 14.02
CA THR A 278 3.43 -20.89 12.87
C THR A 278 2.72 -21.25 11.58
N ALA A 279 1.99 -20.31 11.00
CA ALA A 279 1.40 -20.50 9.67
C ALA A 279 2.53 -20.72 8.65
N ARG A 280 2.53 -21.93 8.04
CA ARG A 280 3.47 -22.26 6.99
C ARG A 280 3.19 -21.38 5.76
N LEU A 281 4.19 -20.63 5.30
CA LEU A 281 4.09 -19.78 4.12
C LEU A 281 3.84 -20.64 2.86
N ARG A 282 2.85 -20.23 2.07
CA ARG A 282 2.47 -20.85 0.80
C ARG A 282 2.26 -19.79 -0.27
N VAL A 283 2.31 -20.18 -1.52
CA VAL A 283 1.98 -19.28 -2.64
C VAL A 283 0.56 -18.69 -2.55
N SER A 284 -0.37 -19.41 -1.90
CA SER A 284 -1.74 -18.96 -1.65
C SER A 284 -1.91 -18.13 -0.37
N THR A 285 -0.83 -17.87 0.37
CA THR A 285 -0.89 -17.03 1.57
C THR A 285 -1.15 -15.57 1.16
N TRP A 286 -1.94 -14.87 1.95
CA TRP A 286 -2.27 -13.46 1.78
C TRP A 286 -1.05 -12.58 1.50
N GLY A 287 -1.14 -11.70 0.48
CA GLY A 287 -0.16 -10.69 0.13
C GLY A 287 1.17 -11.23 -0.42
N THR A 288 1.27 -12.53 -0.71
CA THR A 288 2.53 -13.13 -1.20
C THR A 288 2.85 -12.77 -2.64
N GLY A 289 1.87 -12.28 -3.41
CA GLY A 289 2.04 -11.85 -4.80
C GLY A 289 2.67 -10.47 -4.95
N ALA A 290 2.69 -9.66 -3.90
CA ALA A 290 3.26 -8.32 -3.96
C ALA A 290 4.75 -8.36 -4.37
N GLY A 291 5.13 -7.39 -5.23
CA GLY A 291 6.49 -7.28 -5.78
C GLY A 291 6.94 -8.54 -6.50
N GLY A 292 6.07 -9.13 -7.36
CA GLY A 292 6.41 -10.29 -8.19
C GLY A 292 6.74 -11.57 -7.41
N GLY A 293 6.16 -11.72 -6.20
CA GLY A 293 6.45 -12.83 -5.29
C GLY A 293 7.52 -12.53 -4.25
N SER A 294 8.16 -11.35 -4.29
CA SER A 294 9.18 -10.96 -3.32
C SER A 294 8.66 -10.95 -1.89
N ALA A 295 7.37 -10.61 -1.68
CA ALA A 295 6.77 -10.64 -0.36
C ALA A 295 6.77 -12.05 0.27
N LEU A 296 6.57 -13.10 -0.51
CA LEU A 296 6.66 -14.49 -0.04
C LEU A 296 8.07 -14.82 0.43
N VAL A 297 9.06 -14.57 -0.41
CA VAL A 297 10.48 -14.92 -0.15
C VAL A 297 11.03 -14.10 1.02
N LEU A 298 10.78 -12.78 1.07
CA LEU A 298 11.24 -11.93 2.17
C LEU A 298 10.62 -12.34 3.51
N ARG A 299 9.33 -12.78 3.51
CA ARG A 299 8.69 -13.31 4.72
C ARG A 299 9.33 -14.63 5.17
N ALA A 300 9.68 -15.53 4.24
CA ALA A 300 10.40 -16.76 4.56
C ALA A 300 11.80 -16.47 5.14
N LEU A 301 12.40 -15.35 4.78
CA LEU A 301 13.68 -14.87 5.30
C LEU A 301 13.58 -14.13 6.65
N GLY A 302 12.37 -13.86 7.15
CA GLY A 302 12.14 -13.26 8.46
C GLY A 302 11.47 -11.89 8.46
N ALA A 303 11.11 -11.32 7.29
CA ALA A 303 10.31 -10.12 7.25
C ALA A 303 8.88 -10.39 7.74
N TRP A 304 8.29 -9.40 8.41
CA TRP A 304 6.86 -9.41 8.74
C TRP A 304 6.07 -8.59 7.72
N ALA A 305 4.77 -8.79 7.62
CA ALA A 305 3.92 -8.07 6.67
C ALA A 305 2.63 -7.57 7.33
N ARG A 306 2.17 -6.39 6.92
CA ARG A 306 0.89 -5.79 7.32
C ARG A 306 0.19 -5.13 6.12
N PRO A 307 -1.15 -4.98 6.17
CA PRO A 307 -1.88 -4.20 5.19
C PRO A 307 -1.37 -2.77 5.12
N GLY A 308 -1.11 -2.32 3.91
CA GLY A 308 -0.46 -1.05 3.71
C GLY A 308 -1.30 0.13 4.14
N ALA A 309 -2.59 0.16 3.84
CA ALA A 309 -3.44 1.29 4.23
C ALA A 309 -3.51 1.47 5.75
N ARG A 310 -3.48 0.38 6.55
CA ARG A 310 -3.43 0.45 8.02
C ARG A 310 -2.10 1.04 8.50
N VAL A 311 -0.98 0.55 7.97
CA VAL A 311 0.35 1.09 8.31
C VAL A 311 0.45 2.55 7.92
N MET A 312 0.04 2.91 6.71
CA MET A 312 0.06 4.29 6.25
C MET A 312 -0.83 5.20 7.10
N ALA A 313 -2.02 4.73 7.53
CA ALA A 313 -2.88 5.47 8.44
C ALA A 313 -2.17 5.80 9.77
N GLU A 314 -1.39 4.86 10.32
CA GLU A 314 -0.55 5.10 11.50
C GLU A 314 0.54 6.15 11.19
N LEU A 315 1.23 6.01 10.05
CA LEU A 315 2.32 6.89 9.64
C LEU A 315 1.85 8.34 9.39
N VAL A 316 0.69 8.52 8.76
CA VAL A 316 0.14 9.87 8.53
C VAL A 316 -0.64 10.42 9.73
N GLY A 317 -0.96 9.58 10.72
CA GLY A 317 -1.64 9.99 11.95
C GLY A 317 -3.15 10.15 11.81
N LEU A 318 -3.79 9.28 11.03
CA LEU A 318 -5.24 9.31 10.81
C LEU A 318 -6.02 9.30 12.13
N GLY A 319 -5.62 8.45 13.10
CA GLY A 319 -6.30 8.34 14.39
C GLY A 319 -6.35 9.64 15.20
N ASP A 320 -5.28 10.45 15.10
CA ASP A 320 -5.26 11.77 15.75
C ASP A 320 -6.06 12.80 14.93
N ALA A 321 -5.94 12.75 13.60
CA ALA A 321 -6.59 13.69 12.70
C ALA A 321 -8.13 13.60 12.71
N VAL A 322 -8.67 12.41 12.96
CA VAL A 322 -10.13 12.18 13.04
C VAL A 322 -10.75 12.79 14.32
N ARG A 323 -9.97 12.90 15.41
CA ARG A 323 -10.50 13.39 16.69
C ARG A 323 -10.99 14.83 16.60
N GLY A 324 -12.21 15.04 17.08
CA GLY A 324 -12.83 16.37 17.14
C GLY A 324 -13.23 16.94 15.78
N GLN A 325 -13.31 16.11 14.76
CA GLN A 325 -13.94 16.45 13.48
C GLN A 325 -15.46 16.28 13.57
N ASP A 326 -16.18 16.85 12.61
CA ASP A 326 -17.63 16.71 12.47
C ASP A 326 -17.99 15.80 11.29
N LEU A 327 -17.10 15.67 10.32
CA LEU A 327 -17.27 14.88 9.08
C LEU A 327 -15.92 14.40 8.57
N VAL A 328 -15.90 13.17 8.05
CA VAL A 328 -14.78 12.62 7.31
C VAL A 328 -15.17 12.43 5.84
N VAL A 329 -14.29 12.81 4.93
CA VAL A 329 -14.47 12.63 3.48
C VAL A 329 -13.33 11.75 2.98
N ALA A 330 -13.67 10.53 2.55
CA ALA A 330 -12.78 9.64 1.82
C ALA A 330 -12.95 9.84 0.31
N ALA A 331 -11.96 9.43 -0.48
CA ALA A 331 -12.11 9.34 -1.94
C ALA A 331 -11.26 8.22 -2.52
N TRP A 332 -11.72 7.66 -3.64
CA TRP A 332 -11.02 6.62 -4.41
C TRP A 332 -11.42 6.68 -5.89
N GLY A 333 -10.55 6.22 -6.78
CA GLY A 333 -10.80 6.26 -8.23
C GLY A 333 -11.96 5.36 -8.63
N GLU A 334 -11.74 4.07 -8.63
CA GLU A 334 -12.74 3.07 -8.99
C GLU A 334 -12.88 2.07 -7.83
N LEU A 335 -14.10 1.82 -7.38
CA LEU A 335 -14.38 0.93 -6.26
C LEU A 335 -15.23 -0.24 -6.73
N TYR A 336 -14.61 -1.38 -6.89
CA TYR A 336 -15.24 -2.65 -7.27
C TYR A 336 -15.50 -3.54 -6.06
N ASP A 337 -14.71 -3.38 -5.01
CA ASP A 337 -14.83 -4.08 -3.73
C ASP A 337 -14.38 -3.16 -2.59
N VAL A 338 -14.98 -3.28 -1.41
CA VAL A 338 -14.53 -2.56 -0.22
C VAL A 338 -13.70 -3.50 0.65
N LEU A 339 -12.42 -3.53 0.37
CA LEU A 339 -11.48 -4.23 1.23
C LEU A 339 -11.43 -3.56 2.61
N VAL A 340 -11.65 -4.35 3.65
CA VAL A 340 -11.62 -3.89 5.06
C VAL A 340 -10.29 -3.22 5.40
N ASP A 341 -9.22 -3.68 4.79
CA ASP A 341 -7.85 -3.22 4.97
C ASP A 341 -7.38 -2.26 3.85
N GLY A 342 -8.27 -1.90 2.92
CA GLY A 342 -8.04 -0.85 1.91
C GLY A 342 -8.24 0.56 2.49
N VAL A 343 -7.82 1.57 1.76
CA VAL A 343 -7.89 2.99 2.21
C VAL A 343 -9.29 3.40 2.64
N VAL A 344 -10.32 3.05 1.84
CA VAL A 344 -11.72 3.41 2.12
C VAL A 344 -12.21 2.73 3.39
N GLY A 345 -11.93 1.43 3.55
CA GLY A 345 -12.29 0.66 4.74
C GLY A 345 -11.61 1.20 6.00
N VAL A 346 -10.32 1.49 5.93
CA VAL A 346 -9.54 2.02 7.06
C VAL A 346 -10.04 3.41 7.49
N VAL A 347 -10.30 4.31 6.55
CA VAL A 347 -10.83 5.66 6.84
C VAL A 347 -12.24 5.58 7.39
N GLY A 348 -13.11 4.75 6.80
CA GLY A 348 -14.49 4.55 7.26
C GLY A 348 -14.57 3.95 8.66
N GLN A 349 -13.80 2.91 8.95
CA GLN A 349 -13.72 2.30 10.28
C GLN A 349 -13.20 3.29 11.33
N GLN A 350 -12.18 4.09 10.99
CA GLN A 350 -11.64 5.09 11.89
C GLN A 350 -12.67 6.19 12.20
N ALA A 351 -13.45 6.62 11.20
CA ALA A 351 -14.58 7.55 11.41
C ALA A 351 -15.66 6.91 12.29
N ALA A 352 -16.05 5.67 11.99
CA ALA A 352 -17.07 4.94 12.76
C ALA A 352 -16.67 4.75 14.23
N SER A 353 -15.38 4.52 14.52
CA SER A 353 -14.87 4.39 15.90
C SER A 353 -15.05 5.65 16.73
N GLN A 354 -15.21 6.81 16.09
CA GLN A 354 -15.49 8.10 16.71
C GLN A 354 -16.95 8.54 16.51
N ALA A 355 -17.83 7.63 16.05
CA ALA A 355 -19.22 7.91 15.70
C ALA A 355 -19.39 9.10 14.73
N LEU A 356 -18.45 9.29 13.82
CA LEU A 356 -18.48 10.35 12.82
C LEU A 356 -19.07 9.85 11.50
N PRO A 357 -19.86 10.66 10.80
CA PRO A 357 -20.27 10.35 9.44
C PRO A 357 -19.03 10.35 8.53
N CYS A 358 -18.92 9.31 7.69
CA CYS A 358 -17.93 9.22 6.63
C CYS A 358 -18.64 9.25 5.28
N VAL A 359 -18.27 10.18 4.41
CA VAL A 359 -18.77 10.23 3.04
C VAL A 359 -17.64 9.91 2.07
N MET A 360 -17.99 9.24 0.98
CA MET A 360 -17.04 8.83 -0.03
C MET A 360 -17.28 9.59 -1.34
N VAL A 361 -16.19 9.97 -2.00
CA VAL A 361 -16.18 10.45 -3.39
C VAL A 361 -15.48 9.40 -4.24
N CYS A 362 -16.12 8.94 -5.31
CA CYS A 362 -15.57 7.92 -6.20
C CYS A 362 -15.77 8.28 -7.66
N GLY A 363 -14.84 7.87 -8.51
CA GLY A 363 -14.97 7.95 -9.96
C GLY A 363 -16.05 6.95 -10.41
N ARG A 364 -15.80 5.68 -10.16
CA ARG A 364 -16.77 4.60 -10.39
C ARG A 364 -17.02 3.84 -9.08
N CYS A 365 -18.29 3.54 -8.80
CA CYS A 365 -18.67 2.78 -7.61
C CYS A 365 -19.54 1.60 -8.02
N ALA A 366 -18.99 0.39 -7.98
CA ALA A 366 -19.69 -0.86 -8.28
C ALA A 366 -20.19 -1.58 -7.01
N VAL A 367 -19.88 -1.06 -5.83
CA VAL A 367 -20.26 -1.67 -4.54
C VAL A 367 -21.64 -1.21 -4.09
N THR A 368 -22.31 -2.08 -3.33
CA THR A 368 -23.64 -1.80 -2.79
C THR A 368 -23.60 -0.86 -1.60
N ARG A 369 -24.75 -0.26 -1.28
CA ARG A 369 -24.89 0.57 -0.05
C ARG A 369 -24.62 -0.21 1.22
N GLY A 370 -24.95 -1.52 1.24
CA GLY A 370 -24.71 -2.41 2.39
C GLY A 370 -23.22 -2.62 2.64
N GLU A 371 -22.44 -2.84 1.60
CA GLU A 371 -20.98 -2.99 1.68
C GLU A 371 -20.31 -1.68 2.13
N LEU A 372 -20.76 -0.55 1.60
CA LEU A 372 -20.27 0.77 2.04
C LEU A 372 -20.58 1.01 3.53
N ALA A 373 -21.80 0.69 3.97
CA ALA A 373 -22.20 0.85 5.37
C ALA A 373 -21.38 -0.07 6.29
N ALA A 374 -21.10 -1.31 5.86
CA ALA A 374 -20.23 -2.24 6.60
C ALA A 374 -18.79 -1.72 6.74
N ALA A 375 -18.32 -0.94 5.78
CA ALA A 375 -17.04 -0.25 5.83
C ALA A 375 -17.07 1.08 6.60
N GLY A 376 -18.19 1.45 7.23
CA GLY A 376 -18.34 2.70 7.96
C GLY A 376 -18.61 3.93 7.08
N VAL A 377 -18.93 3.73 5.79
CA VAL A 377 -19.24 4.82 4.86
C VAL A 377 -20.75 5.09 4.84
N THR A 378 -21.12 6.30 5.22
CA THR A 378 -22.54 6.73 5.34
C THR A 378 -23.18 6.98 3.98
N ASN A 379 -22.44 7.56 3.03
CA ASN A 379 -22.95 7.91 1.70
C ASN A 379 -21.80 8.02 0.69
N ALA A 380 -22.12 7.79 -0.61
CA ALA A 380 -21.17 7.92 -1.71
C ALA A 380 -21.64 8.93 -2.75
N TYR A 381 -20.69 9.68 -3.31
CA TYR A 381 -20.89 10.68 -4.35
C TYR A 381 -20.03 10.29 -5.57
N GLY A 382 -20.69 9.81 -6.62
CA GLY A 382 -20.02 9.46 -7.88
C GLY A 382 -19.67 10.70 -8.71
N LEU A 383 -18.50 10.68 -9.34
CA LEU A 383 -18.16 11.56 -10.45
C LEU A 383 -18.92 11.13 -11.71
N ARG A 384 -19.10 12.04 -12.64
CA ARG A 384 -19.58 11.69 -13.99
C ARG A 384 -18.40 11.15 -14.79
N GLU A 385 -18.68 10.24 -15.72
CA GLU A 385 -17.65 9.83 -16.68
C GLU A 385 -17.12 11.05 -17.43
N PRO A 386 -15.79 11.23 -17.52
CA PRO A 386 -15.21 12.31 -18.30
C PRO A 386 -15.62 12.23 -19.75
N ARG A 387 -15.77 13.40 -20.39
CA ARG A 387 -16.10 13.48 -21.83
C ARG A 387 -14.88 13.30 -22.72
N ALA A 388 -13.68 13.37 -22.13
CA ALA A 388 -12.42 13.11 -22.82
C ALA A 388 -12.38 11.67 -23.35
N ALA A 389 -11.70 11.46 -24.47
CA ALA A 389 -11.55 10.15 -25.09
C ALA A 389 -10.77 9.19 -24.15
N ASP A 390 -9.79 9.72 -23.41
CA ASP A 390 -9.11 9.05 -22.32
C ASP A 390 -9.31 9.87 -21.04
N PRO A 391 -10.05 9.35 -20.04
CA PRO A 391 -10.29 10.06 -18.79
C PRO A 391 -9.02 10.28 -17.96
N TRP A 392 -7.96 9.56 -18.27
CA TRP A 392 -6.71 9.57 -17.50
C TRP A 392 -5.57 10.33 -18.15
N ASP A 393 -5.75 10.81 -19.39
CA ASP A 393 -4.82 11.73 -20.03
C ASP A 393 -4.87 13.13 -19.40
N ALA A 394 -4.05 14.06 -19.91
CA ALA A 394 -3.98 15.42 -19.38
C ALA A 394 -5.31 16.21 -19.55
N ALA A 395 -6.17 15.86 -20.51
CA ALA A 395 -7.48 16.49 -20.70
C ALA A 395 -8.51 15.92 -19.73
N GLY A 396 -8.58 14.58 -19.61
CA GLY A 396 -9.46 13.88 -18.71
C GLY A 396 -9.16 14.18 -17.23
N THR A 397 -7.90 14.23 -16.84
CA THR A 397 -7.51 14.59 -15.46
C THR A 397 -7.90 16.01 -15.10
N ARG A 398 -7.84 16.98 -16.02
CA ARG A 398 -8.37 18.36 -15.79
C ARG A 398 -9.89 18.36 -15.60
N GLU A 399 -10.60 17.55 -16.36
CA GLU A 399 -12.05 17.40 -16.19
C GLU A 399 -12.38 16.78 -14.82
N LEU A 400 -11.66 15.74 -14.40
CA LEU A 400 -11.81 15.13 -13.08
C LEU A 400 -11.52 16.13 -11.95
N GLU A 401 -10.48 16.95 -12.06
CA GLU A 401 -10.19 18.01 -11.09
C GLU A 401 -11.31 19.04 -10.97
N SER A 402 -11.94 19.41 -12.10
CA SER A 402 -13.10 20.28 -12.11
C SER A 402 -14.28 19.63 -11.40
N GLN A 403 -14.57 18.37 -11.72
CA GLN A 403 -15.66 17.63 -11.09
C GLN A 403 -15.45 17.44 -9.59
N LEU A 404 -14.21 17.16 -9.14
CA LEU A 404 -13.87 17.07 -7.72
C LEU A 404 -14.09 18.40 -7.00
N THR A 405 -13.78 19.52 -7.66
CA THR A 405 -14.04 20.86 -7.12
C THR A 405 -15.54 21.11 -6.98
N ASP A 406 -16.33 20.72 -7.97
CA ASP A 406 -17.80 20.85 -7.93
C ASP A 406 -18.41 19.95 -6.84
N ILE A 407 -17.88 18.72 -6.67
CA ILE A 407 -18.31 17.81 -5.60
C ILE A 407 -17.93 18.40 -4.23
N GLY A 408 -16.75 18.97 -4.06
CA GLY A 408 -16.37 19.67 -2.83
C GLY A 408 -17.36 20.77 -2.45
N SER A 409 -17.79 21.56 -3.44
CA SER A 409 -18.83 22.58 -3.26
C SER A 409 -20.20 21.98 -2.89
N ARG A 410 -20.57 20.87 -3.51
CA ARG A 410 -21.83 20.15 -3.24
C ARG A 410 -21.84 19.55 -1.84
N LEU A 411 -20.73 18.91 -1.41
CA LEU A 411 -20.57 18.37 -0.06
C LEU A 411 -20.71 19.49 0.99
N ALA A 412 -20.06 20.63 0.77
CA ALA A 412 -20.14 21.78 1.66
C ALA A 412 -21.59 22.29 1.85
N ARG A 413 -22.37 22.35 0.76
CA ARG A 413 -23.80 22.73 0.84
C ARG A 413 -24.66 21.69 1.56
N THR A 414 -24.33 20.41 1.41
CA THR A 414 -25.13 19.31 1.96
C THR A 414 -24.87 19.09 3.44
N TRP A 415 -23.62 19.15 3.86
CA TRP A 415 -23.18 18.73 5.19
C TRP A 415 -22.87 19.89 6.14
N SER A 416 -22.50 21.08 5.64
CA SER A 416 -22.24 22.25 6.47
C SER A 416 -23.42 23.21 6.42
N ARG A 417 -24.00 23.51 7.62
CA ARG A 417 -25.13 24.44 7.80
C ARG A 417 -24.65 25.79 8.25
#